data_7052a73f78757a51d896c252832dec6c
#
_entry.id   7052a73f78757a51d896c252832dec6c
#
_cell.length_a   1.000
_cell.length_b   1.000
_cell.length_c   1.000
_cell.angle_alpha   90.00
_cell.angle_beta   90.00
_cell.angle_gamma   90.00
#
_symmetry.space_group_name_H-M   'P 1'
#
loop_
_entity.id
_entity.type
_entity.pdbx_description
1 polymer ?
#
loop_
_entity_poly.entity_id
_entity_poly.type
_entity_poly.pdbx_seq_one_letter_code
_entity_poly.pdbx_strand_id
1 'polypeptide(L)'
;MNLFAYHNSRLLDCRFPHGALKCRGEAALCIYLSGRDAARARAALRLWADGKELLISAEKISPCSCEKLRSLPLEGDGGFCFSFNITAPAEPQLIWYYFIIDVAPEHDGGETTRLFYGAPETRSGIGKFYPAWETPPDYQITVFARDFETPSWFRHGIVYQIFPDRFNRECLNDSARGTCIPAFSRAEYHEKLGRRIIRHKDWFEPVLYSPCAGEEFYSPCDYYGGDFAGIKQKLPYLAQIGVSVIYLNPIFEAASNHRYNTSDYLSVDPILGSDYDLTELSKAAAEYGIRLMADGVFSHTGDDSVYFNKYGTYPSCGAYSGADSPYYKWYEFEHFPDEYRCWWGFKTLPEVNELQPDYVRFTESVLKKWAGCGITSWRLDVADELPDEFIKKLRTALKKLDSDGVLLGEVWEDASNKVSGGGLRKFVLGDELDSVMNYPFRDAILGFLLGEHASLIMDRIETIVENYPPQVLRILMNHIGTHDTERALTVLGGEPAGSRGRVWQSAHTLSPEQRETGLERMRLAAFLQFMLPGVPCIYYGDEAGMEGYRDPFNRACYPWGHEDEDLIAWYRYLGLLR
;
A
#
# COMPACT_ATOMS: atom_id res chain seq x y z
N MET A 1 39.74 19.03 16.39
CA MET A 1 38.48 19.55 16.95
C MET A 1 37.92 18.50 17.91
N ASN A 2 37.59 18.90 19.15
CA ASN A 2 36.97 18.03 20.16
C ASN A 2 35.53 18.53 20.39
N LEU A 3 34.63 18.14 19.49
CA LEU A 3 33.21 18.46 19.52
C LEU A 3 32.39 17.22 19.23
N PHE A 4 31.42 16.94 20.08
CA PHE A 4 30.42 15.89 19.91
C PHE A 4 29.05 16.54 19.78
N ALA A 5 28.19 15.99 18.95
CA ALA A 5 26.82 16.46 18.74
C ALA A 5 25.83 15.30 18.82
N TYR A 6 24.65 15.59 19.31
CA TYR A 6 23.56 14.62 19.35
C TYR A 6 22.21 15.27 19.08
N HIS A 7 21.55 14.75 18.10
CA HIS A 7 20.13 14.93 17.83
C HIS A 7 19.57 13.60 17.33
N ASN A 8 18.43 13.22 17.87
CA ASN A 8 17.68 12.04 17.43
C ASN A 8 16.22 12.46 17.28
N SER A 9 15.72 12.51 16.06
CA SER A 9 14.36 12.97 15.76
C SER A 9 13.26 12.14 16.41
N ARG A 10 13.58 10.92 16.87
CA ARG A 10 12.67 9.99 17.56
C ARG A 10 12.59 10.21 19.08
N LEU A 11 13.46 11.02 19.65
CA LEU A 11 13.47 11.31 21.09
C LEU A 11 12.76 12.62 21.41
N LEU A 12 11.82 12.59 22.36
CA LEU A 12 11.10 13.77 22.82
C LEU A 12 12.01 14.88 23.35
N ASP A 13 13.19 14.52 23.88
CA ASP A 13 14.20 15.48 24.31
C ASP A 13 14.85 16.25 23.13
N CYS A 14 14.82 15.68 21.93
CA CYS A 14 15.39 16.28 20.73
C CYS A 14 14.31 16.89 19.81
N ARG A 15 13.12 16.32 19.83
CA ARG A 15 11.99 16.78 19.00
C ARG A 15 10.67 16.55 19.74
N PHE A 16 9.97 17.65 20.05
CA PHE A 16 8.67 17.62 20.71
C PHE A 16 7.66 18.51 19.97
N PRO A 17 6.46 18.00 19.58
CA PRO A 17 6.06 16.61 19.67
C PRO A 17 6.82 15.71 18.69
N HIS A 18 6.82 14.40 18.96
CA HIS A 18 7.33 13.40 18.02
C HIS A 18 6.35 13.23 16.85
N GLY A 19 6.89 12.93 15.65
CA GLY A 19 6.07 12.55 14.49
C GLY A 19 5.59 13.72 13.65
N ALA A 20 4.52 13.47 12.87
CA ALA A 20 3.93 14.46 11.98
C ALA A 20 3.21 15.58 12.75
N LEU A 21 3.15 16.78 12.16
CA LEU A 21 2.54 17.97 12.75
C LEU A 21 1.25 18.35 12.00
N LYS A 22 0.27 18.88 12.72
CA LYS A 22 -0.86 19.57 12.10
C LYS A 22 -0.40 20.92 11.51
N CYS A 23 -1.02 21.37 10.44
CA CYS A 23 -0.86 22.74 9.94
C CYS A 23 -0.95 23.75 11.08
N ARG A 24 -0.03 24.73 11.12
CA ARG A 24 0.11 25.73 12.20
C ARG A 24 0.40 25.13 13.59
N GLY A 25 0.81 23.87 13.67
CA GLY A 25 1.29 23.26 14.91
C GLY A 25 2.69 23.75 15.25
N GLU A 26 3.04 23.70 16.53
CA GLU A 26 4.36 24.10 17.01
C GLU A 26 5.20 22.87 17.31
N ALA A 27 6.52 22.97 17.11
CA ALA A 27 7.48 21.97 17.55
C ALA A 27 8.74 22.63 18.09
N ALA A 28 9.30 22.00 19.14
CA ALA A 28 10.61 22.31 19.67
C ALA A 28 11.63 21.29 19.16
N LEU A 29 12.72 21.78 18.62
CA LEU A 29 13.86 20.97 18.16
C LEU A 29 15.07 21.31 19.02
N CYS A 30 15.84 20.31 19.43
CA CYS A 30 17.04 20.50 20.22
C CYS A 30 18.22 19.73 19.65
N ILE A 31 19.40 20.37 19.63
CA ILE A 31 20.68 19.69 19.42
C ILE A 31 21.56 19.87 20.64
N TYR A 32 22.19 18.81 21.11
CA TYR A 32 23.13 18.80 22.21
C TYR A 32 24.55 18.79 21.68
N LEU A 33 25.39 19.69 22.20
CA LEU A 33 26.82 19.77 21.87
C LEU A 33 27.64 19.58 23.14
N SER A 34 28.70 18.78 23.08
CA SER A 34 29.64 18.57 24.21
C SER A 34 31.10 18.52 23.70
N GLY A 35 32.05 18.43 24.62
CA GLY A 35 33.46 18.49 24.34
C GLY A 35 34.05 19.90 24.52
N ARG A 36 35.39 20.04 24.42
CA ARG A 36 36.10 21.31 24.70
C ARG A 36 35.67 22.46 23.80
N ASP A 37 35.30 22.14 22.57
CA ASP A 37 34.93 23.12 21.55
C ASP A 37 33.46 23.55 21.63
N ALA A 38 32.63 22.85 22.43
CA ALA A 38 31.21 23.15 22.58
C ALA A 38 30.92 24.56 23.10
N ALA A 39 31.77 25.08 24.01
CA ALA A 39 31.62 26.44 24.53
C ALA A 39 31.83 27.53 23.48
N ARG A 40 32.55 27.24 22.40
CA ARG A 40 32.81 28.13 21.27
C ARG A 40 31.90 27.88 20.06
N ALA A 41 31.03 26.87 20.17
CA ALA A 41 30.12 26.49 19.12
C ALA A 41 28.84 27.34 19.16
N ARG A 42 28.29 27.60 17.97
CA ARG A 42 26.96 28.15 17.76
C ARG A 42 26.21 27.21 16.84
N ALA A 43 24.94 27.02 17.11
CA ALA A 43 24.08 26.22 16.26
C ALA A 43 22.96 27.08 15.65
N ALA A 44 22.66 26.84 14.38
CA ALA A 44 21.50 27.35 13.69
C ALA A 44 20.73 26.17 13.08
N LEU A 45 19.43 26.30 12.98
CA LEU A 45 18.57 25.36 12.29
C LEU A 45 18.36 25.84 10.84
N ARG A 46 18.76 25.05 9.87
CA ARG A 46 18.35 25.24 8.48
C ARG A 46 17.05 24.49 8.25
N LEU A 47 16.06 25.19 7.77
CA LEU A 47 14.73 24.67 7.51
C LEU A 47 14.32 24.97 6.07
N TRP A 48 13.81 23.98 5.36
CA TRP A 48 13.26 24.13 4.01
C TRP A 48 11.77 23.80 4.05
N ALA A 49 10.95 24.78 3.67
CA ALA A 49 9.49 24.65 3.58
C ALA A 49 8.95 25.66 2.54
N ASP A 50 7.86 25.35 1.85
CA ASP A 50 7.27 26.21 0.83
C ASP A 50 8.25 26.64 -0.30
N GLY A 51 9.21 25.77 -0.65
CA GLY A 51 10.23 26.09 -1.61
C GLY A 51 11.22 27.18 -1.13
N LYS A 52 11.25 27.49 0.17
CA LYS A 52 12.07 28.53 0.78
C LYS A 52 12.99 27.96 1.84
N GLU A 53 14.19 28.51 1.87
CA GLU A 53 15.14 28.23 2.94
C GLU A 53 15.03 29.27 4.04
N LEU A 54 14.97 28.80 5.28
CA LEU A 54 14.97 29.62 6.47
C LEU A 54 16.14 29.20 7.37
N LEU A 55 16.86 30.20 7.88
CA LEU A 55 17.90 30.00 8.89
C LEU A 55 17.38 30.56 10.22
N ILE A 56 17.25 29.67 11.21
CA ILE A 56 16.70 30.01 12.52
C ILE A 56 17.84 29.90 13.54
N SER A 57 18.11 30.99 14.24
CA SER A 57 19.06 30.98 15.36
C SER A 57 18.46 30.30 16.57
N ALA A 58 19.30 29.69 17.41
CA ALA A 58 18.84 29.08 18.64
C ALA A 58 18.17 30.15 19.55
N GLU A 59 16.96 29.88 19.99
CA GLU A 59 16.24 30.77 20.91
C GLU A 59 16.77 30.69 22.31
N LYS A 60 17.23 29.52 22.71
CA LYS A 60 17.77 29.27 24.06
C LYS A 60 19.01 28.39 23.97
N ILE A 61 20.08 28.85 24.64
CA ILE A 61 21.30 28.05 24.86
C ILE A 61 21.37 27.82 26.36
N SER A 62 21.30 26.56 26.78
CA SER A 62 21.32 26.19 28.20
C SER A 62 22.46 25.23 28.48
N PRO A 63 23.21 25.42 29.59
CA PRO A 63 24.12 24.39 30.01
C PRO A 63 23.37 23.07 30.23
N CYS A 64 23.94 22.00 29.73
CA CYS A 64 23.38 20.66 29.92
C CYS A 64 24.06 20.02 31.15
N SER A 65 23.27 19.47 32.09
CA SER A 65 23.81 18.79 33.23
C SER A 65 24.59 17.53 32.84
N CYS A 66 25.64 17.20 33.58
CA CYS A 66 26.38 15.95 33.35
C CYS A 66 25.49 14.72 33.47
N GLU A 67 24.45 14.76 34.28
CA GLU A 67 23.48 13.68 34.43
C GLU A 67 22.69 13.47 33.14
N LYS A 68 22.19 14.54 32.51
CA LYS A 68 21.48 14.48 31.21
C LYS A 68 22.41 14.07 30.06
N LEU A 69 23.67 14.57 30.06
CA LEU A 69 24.65 14.16 29.05
C LEU A 69 25.02 12.68 29.16
N ARG A 70 25.04 12.11 30.39
CA ARG A 70 25.30 10.68 30.63
C ARG A 70 24.14 9.79 30.11
N SER A 71 22.92 10.31 30.06
CA SER A 71 21.77 9.61 29.48
C SER A 71 21.74 9.66 27.97
N LEU A 72 22.57 10.52 27.36
CA LEU A 72 22.74 10.63 25.91
C LEU A 72 24.10 10.02 25.52
N PRO A 73 24.25 9.51 24.30
CA PRO A 73 25.52 8.96 23.81
C PRO A 73 26.52 10.08 23.46
N LEU A 74 26.84 10.93 24.41
CA LEU A 74 27.75 12.06 24.29
C LEU A 74 28.95 11.88 25.22
N GLU A 75 30.12 12.32 24.77
CA GLU A 75 31.35 12.34 25.57
C GLU A 75 31.64 13.76 26.07
N GLY A 76 32.22 13.85 27.30
CA GLY A 76 32.69 15.10 27.90
C GLY A 76 32.03 15.45 29.24
N ASP A 77 32.69 16.37 29.97
CA ASP A 77 32.30 16.76 31.36
C ASP A 77 31.25 17.88 31.40
N GLY A 78 30.73 18.32 30.27
CA GLY A 78 29.71 19.36 30.15
C GLY A 78 29.37 19.66 28.72
N GLY A 79 28.24 20.33 28.51
CA GLY A 79 27.76 20.66 27.20
C GLY A 79 26.65 21.69 27.21
N PHE A 80 26.09 21.91 26.05
CA PHE A 80 25.03 22.88 25.81
C PHE A 80 23.90 22.24 25.02
N CYS A 81 22.67 22.63 25.37
CA CYS A 81 21.49 22.35 24.58
C CYS A 81 21.10 23.62 23.79
N PHE A 82 21.00 23.50 22.50
CA PHE A 82 20.52 24.54 21.57
C PHE A 82 19.09 24.20 21.20
N SER A 83 18.14 25.09 21.53
CA SER A 83 16.72 24.86 21.31
C SER A 83 16.18 25.81 20.26
N PHE A 84 15.30 25.28 19.41
CA PHE A 84 14.66 26.00 18.30
C PHE A 84 13.15 25.73 18.36
N ASN A 85 12.33 26.76 18.29
CA ASN A 85 10.89 26.62 18.11
C ASN A 85 10.53 26.90 16.67
N ILE A 86 9.72 26.04 16.09
CA ILE A 86 9.20 26.20 14.73
C ILE A 86 7.68 26.13 14.75
N THR A 87 7.06 26.88 13.84
CA THR A 87 5.63 26.78 13.56
C THR A 87 5.46 26.15 12.18
N ALA A 88 4.67 25.09 12.10
CA ALA A 88 4.37 24.41 10.85
C ALA A 88 3.61 25.36 9.89
N PRO A 89 3.83 25.24 8.57
CA PRO A 89 3.11 25.98 7.55
C PRO A 89 1.58 25.89 7.69
N ALA A 90 0.89 26.83 7.06
CA ALA A 90 -0.58 26.85 7.03
C ALA A 90 -1.16 25.76 6.12
N GLU A 91 -0.40 25.36 5.10
CA GLU A 91 -0.79 24.37 4.11
C GLU A 91 -0.03 23.05 4.32
N PRO A 92 -0.65 21.90 4.03
CA PRO A 92 -0.02 20.58 4.15
C PRO A 92 1.18 20.44 3.23
N GLN A 93 2.31 20.02 3.79
CA GLN A 93 3.56 19.81 3.04
C GLN A 93 4.61 19.07 3.87
N LEU A 94 5.80 18.86 3.31
CA LEU A 94 6.96 18.39 4.05
C LEU A 94 7.86 19.57 4.46
N ILE A 95 8.38 19.51 5.67
CA ILE A 95 9.47 20.33 6.16
C ILE A 95 10.71 19.46 6.19
N TRP A 96 11.82 20.02 5.69
CA TRP A 96 13.14 19.40 5.70
C TRP A 96 14.08 20.21 6.55
N TYR A 97 14.90 19.60 7.43
CA TYR A 97 15.79 20.34 8.28
C TYR A 97 17.10 19.61 8.59
N TYR A 98 18.14 20.38 8.87
CA TYR A 98 19.40 19.98 9.49
C TYR A 98 19.97 21.12 10.31
N PHE A 99 21.02 20.85 11.09
CA PHE A 99 21.66 21.86 11.91
C PHE A 99 22.98 22.30 11.29
N ILE A 100 23.24 23.60 11.37
CA ILE A 100 24.52 24.25 11.01
C ILE A 100 25.24 24.56 12.31
N ILE A 101 26.50 24.12 12.44
CA ILE A 101 27.30 24.29 13.63
C ILE A 101 28.56 25.05 13.25
N ASP A 102 28.70 26.26 13.75
CA ASP A 102 29.85 27.13 13.56
C ASP A 102 30.67 27.14 14.84
N VAL A 103 31.94 26.73 14.76
CA VAL A 103 32.90 26.69 15.89
C VAL A 103 33.89 27.83 15.72
N ALA A 104 33.87 28.78 16.64
CA ALA A 104 34.82 29.88 16.65
C ALA A 104 36.27 29.39 16.90
N PRO A 105 37.27 30.01 16.29
CA PRO A 105 38.67 29.63 16.46
C PRO A 105 39.14 29.76 17.93
N GLU A 106 40.15 29.01 18.30
CA GLU A 106 40.73 29.04 19.68
C GLU A 106 41.56 30.30 19.91
N HIS A 107 42.11 30.90 18.86
CA HIS A 107 42.95 32.08 18.89
C HIS A 107 42.40 33.17 17.99
N ASP A 108 42.62 34.44 18.35
CA ASP A 108 42.24 35.60 17.56
C ASP A 108 42.86 35.55 16.16
N GLY A 109 42.05 35.74 15.14
CA GLY A 109 42.49 35.74 13.74
C GLY A 109 42.40 34.38 13.02
N GLY A 110 42.00 33.31 13.71
CA GLY A 110 41.71 32.04 13.08
C GLY A 110 40.36 32.05 12.33
N GLU A 111 40.14 31.07 11.45
CA GLU A 111 38.88 30.91 10.73
C GLU A 111 37.84 30.09 11.54
N THR A 112 36.55 30.47 11.43
CA THR A 112 35.44 29.71 11.99
C THR A 112 35.28 28.42 11.20
N THR A 113 35.21 27.29 11.87
CA THR A 113 34.95 25.99 11.26
C THR A 113 33.46 25.74 11.23
N ARG A 114 32.94 25.51 10.01
CA ARG A 114 31.54 25.14 9.82
C ARG A 114 31.39 23.63 9.63
N LEU A 115 30.42 23.04 10.32
CA LEU A 115 29.99 21.66 10.17
C LEU A 115 28.48 21.62 10.02
N PHE A 116 27.98 20.58 9.38
CA PHE A 116 26.57 20.27 9.37
C PHE A 116 26.30 19.05 10.23
N TYR A 117 25.15 19.02 10.88
CA TYR A 117 24.63 17.83 11.56
C TYR A 117 23.30 17.49 10.95
N GLY A 118 23.25 16.40 10.21
CA GLY A 118 22.10 15.98 9.43
C GLY A 118 21.64 14.56 9.74
N ALA A 119 20.55 14.16 9.12
CA ALA A 119 19.97 12.84 9.26
C ALA A 119 20.87 11.75 8.65
N PRO A 120 20.65 10.48 9.00
CA PRO A 120 21.09 9.35 8.19
C PRO A 120 20.30 9.29 6.86
N GLU A 121 20.62 8.32 6.00
CA GLU A 121 19.94 8.14 4.70
C GLU A 121 18.43 7.90 4.84
N THR A 122 18.00 7.32 5.95
CA THR A 122 16.58 7.11 6.29
C THR A 122 15.80 8.39 6.62
N ARG A 123 16.47 9.53 6.73
CA ARG A 123 15.90 10.86 7.08
C ARG A 123 15.23 10.91 8.46
N SER A 124 15.59 10.00 9.35
CA SER A 124 14.99 9.80 10.66
C SER A 124 16.02 9.24 11.64
N GLY A 125 15.82 9.44 12.95
CA GLY A 125 16.65 8.87 14.00
C GLY A 125 17.89 9.68 14.35
N ILE A 126 18.99 8.98 14.67
CA ILE A 126 20.25 9.61 15.13
C ILE A 126 21.02 10.16 13.94
N GLY A 127 21.39 11.43 14.00
CA GLY A 127 22.20 12.09 12.99
C GLY A 127 23.70 11.90 13.14
N LYS A 128 24.42 12.48 12.22
CA LYS A 128 25.90 12.52 12.23
C LYS A 128 26.43 13.86 11.69
N PHE A 129 27.70 14.11 11.91
CA PHE A 129 28.40 15.24 11.31
C PHE A 129 28.67 15.03 9.82
N TYR A 130 28.54 16.11 9.06
CA TYR A 130 28.94 16.25 7.68
C TYR A 130 29.84 17.48 7.52
N PRO A 131 30.87 17.45 6.69
CA PRO A 131 31.71 18.61 6.42
C PRO A 131 30.94 19.69 5.61
N ALA A 132 31.37 20.94 5.70
CA ALA A 132 30.67 22.08 5.11
C ALA A 132 30.54 22.03 3.57
N TRP A 133 31.36 21.21 2.89
CA TRP A 133 31.29 21.01 1.43
C TRP A 133 30.33 19.93 0.98
N GLU A 134 29.71 19.21 1.94
CA GLU A 134 28.75 18.13 1.69
C GLU A 134 27.37 18.56 2.19
N THR A 135 26.35 18.49 1.32
CA THR A 135 24.96 18.72 1.75
C THR A 135 24.48 17.47 2.50
N PRO A 136 24.17 17.57 3.80
CA PRO A 136 23.70 16.43 4.56
C PRO A 136 22.28 16.02 4.12
N PRO A 137 21.88 14.77 4.30
CA PRO A 137 20.47 14.39 4.27
C PRO A 137 19.68 15.17 5.33
N ASP A 138 18.52 15.68 4.90
CA ASP A 138 17.59 16.38 5.79
C ASP A 138 16.81 15.41 6.66
N TYR A 139 16.43 15.82 7.87
CA TYR A 139 15.34 15.22 8.63
C TYR A 139 14.00 15.65 8.02
N GLN A 140 13.00 14.78 8.13
CA GLN A 140 11.65 15.04 7.65
C GLN A 140 10.70 15.42 8.78
N ILE A 141 9.80 16.38 8.53
CA ILE A 141 8.58 16.61 9.30
C ILE A 141 7.41 16.65 8.32
N THR A 142 6.49 15.73 8.44
CA THR A 142 5.25 15.73 7.66
C THR A 142 4.25 16.68 8.29
N VAL A 143 3.75 17.65 7.53
CA VAL A 143 2.71 18.60 7.95
C VAL A 143 1.43 18.23 7.23
N PHE A 144 0.37 17.93 7.99
CA PHE A 144 -0.90 17.48 7.47
C PHE A 144 -2.05 18.44 7.80
N ALA A 145 -3.15 18.33 7.04
CA ALA A 145 -4.33 19.18 7.21
C ALA A 145 -4.90 19.08 8.64
N ARG A 146 -5.29 20.22 9.20
CA ARG A 146 -5.67 20.32 10.60
C ARG A 146 -6.91 19.52 10.97
N ASP A 147 -7.84 19.41 10.04
CA ASP A 147 -9.12 18.70 10.13
C ASP A 147 -9.10 17.30 9.53
N PHE A 148 -7.91 16.82 9.14
CA PHE A 148 -7.77 15.49 8.58
C PHE A 148 -8.06 14.43 9.62
N GLU A 149 -9.10 13.66 9.37
CA GLU A 149 -9.49 12.49 10.16
C GLU A 149 -9.73 11.30 9.23
N THR A 150 -9.55 10.11 9.78
CA THR A 150 -9.79 8.84 9.08
C THR A 150 -10.89 8.05 9.77
N PRO A 151 -11.66 7.22 9.05
CA PRO A 151 -12.78 6.48 9.61
C PRO A 151 -12.37 5.59 10.80
N SER A 152 -12.99 5.84 11.95
CA SER A 152 -12.60 5.18 13.20
C SER A 152 -12.94 3.68 13.22
N TRP A 153 -13.98 3.25 12.52
CA TRP A 153 -14.41 1.87 12.42
C TRP A 153 -13.35 0.95 11.80
N PHE A 154 -12.54 1.51 10.87
CA PHE A 154 -11.51 0.72 10.17
C PHE A 154 -10.35 0.33 11.09
N ARG A 155 -10.04 1.13 12.13
CA ARG A 155 -8.87 0.97 13.03
C ARG A 155 -8.84 -0.35 13.78
N HIS A 156 -10.00 -0.88 14.15
CA HIS A 156 -10.14 -2.05 15.01
C HIS A 156 -10.50 -3.32 14.24
N GLY A 157 -10.42 -3.24 12.92
CA GLY A 157 -10.79 -4.31 12.03
C GLY A 157 -9.64 -5.21 11.61
N ILE A 158 -10.01 -6.21 10.84
CA ILE A 158 -9.14 -7.08 10.05
C ILE A 158 -9.65 -7.01 8.62
N VAL A 159 -8.77 -6.68 7.69
CA VAL A 159 -9.04 -6.78 6.26
C VAL A 159 -8.75 -8.20 5.79
N TYR A 160 -9.60 -8.74 4.95
CA TYR A 160 -9.38 -10.03 4.30
C TYR A 160 -9.45 -9.84 2.79
N GLN A 161 -8.34 -10.01 2.11
CA GLN A 161 -8.23 -9.85 0.66
C GLN A 161 -8.64 -11.13 -0.04
N ILE A 162 -9.61 -11.04 -0.95
CA ILE A 162 -10.14 -12.17 -1.70
C ILE A 162 -9.86 -11.99 -3.20
N PHE A 163 -9.29 -13.03 -3.82
CA PHE A 163 -9.32 -13.22 -5.27
C PHE A 163 -10.59 -14.01 -5.62
N PRO A 164 -11.65 -13.36 -6.15
CA PRO A 164 -13.01 -13.92 -6.15
C PRO A 164 -13.14 -15.28 -6.84
N ASP A 165 -12.48 -15.47 -7.98
CA ASP A 165 -12.53 -16.74 -8.74
C ASP A 165 -11.93 -17.94 -7.99
N ARG A 166 -11.10 -17.68 -6.95
CA ARG A 166 -10.26 -18.70 -6.29
C ARG A 166 -10.58 -18.91 -4.81
N PHE A 167 -11.55 -18.21 -4.25
CA PHE A 167 -11.86 -18.30 -2.82
C PHE A 167 -12.90 -19.38 -2.51
N ASN A 168 -14.10 -19.31 -3.09
CA ASN A 168 -15.13 -20.33 -2.96
C ASN A 168 -16.17 -20.18 -4.07
N ARG A 169 -16.78 -21.30 -4.47
CA ARG A 169 -17.89 -21.33 -5.44
C ARG A 169 -19.17 -21.90 -4.81
N GLU A 170 -20.32 -21.45 -5.29
CA GLU A 170 -21.63 -21.76 -4.73
C GLU A 170 -21.86 -23.26 -4.44
N CYS A 171 -21.43 -24.13 -5.33
CA CYS A 171 -21.69 -25.56 -5.28
C CYS A 171 -20.48 -26.41 -4.88
N LEU A 172 -19.45 -25.84 -4.26
CA LEU A 172 -18.21 -26.59 -3.97
C LEU A 172 -18.45 -27.84 -3.15
N ASN A 173 -19.35 -27.79 -2.17
CA ASN A 173 -19.65 -28.88 -1.23
C ASN A 173 -20.99 -29.59 -1.54
N ASP A 174 -21.65 -29.30 -2.67
CA ASP A 174 -22.92 -29.91 -3.03
C ASP A 174 -22.72 -31.11 -3.98
N SER A 175 -22.51 -32.29 -3.40
CA SER A 175 -22.34 -33.54 -4.15
C SER A 175 -23.57 -33.91 -5.01
N ALA A 176 -24.76 -33.39 -4.67
CA ALA A 176 -25.99 -33.63 -5.44
C ALA A 176 -26.05 -32.80 -6.73
N ARG A 177 -25.33 -31.67 -6.79
CA ARG A 177 -25.24 -30.78 -7.96
C ARG A 177 -23.95 -30.96 -8.77
N GLY A 178 -23.16 -31.96 -8.49
CA GLY A 178 -21.77 -32.20 -8.90
C GLY A 178 -21.39 -32.10 -10.39
N THR A 179 -22.29 -31.64 -11.27
CA THR A 179 -22.00 -31.40 -12.69
C THR A 179 -22.28 -29.98 -13.17
N CYS A 180 -22.98 -29.16 -12.39
CA CYS A 180 -23.35 -27.79 -12.77
C CYS A 180 -22.65 -26.78 -11.83
N ILE A 181 -21.67 -26.07 -12.37
CA ILE A 181 -21.03 -24.93 -11.70
C ILE A 181 -21.70 -23.68 -12.27
N PRO A 182 -22.52 -22.92 -11.49
CA PRO A 182 -23.30 -21.79 -11.99
C PRO A 182 -22.48 -20.74 -12.72
N ALA A 183 -21.27 -20.43 -12.21
CA ALA A 183 -20.32 -19.52 -12.83
C ALA A 183 -19.97 -19.92 -14.26
N PHE A 184 -19.89 -21.20 -14.59
CA PHE A 184 -19.54 -21.66 -15.93
C PHE A 184 -20.67 -21.51 -16.95
N SER A 185 -21.92 -21.54 -16.54
CA SER A 185 -23.03 -21.16 -17.42
C SER A 185 -23.01 -19.66 -17.74
N ARG A 186 -22.65 -18.84 -16.73
CA ARG A 186 -22.49 -17.39 -16.91
C ARG A 186 -21.28 -17.03 -17.79
N ALA A 187 -20.22 -17.86 -17.78
CA ALA A 187 -19.05 -17.70 -18.64
C ALA A 187 -19.34 -17.77 -20.15
N GLU A 188 -20.49 -18.35 -20.57
CA GLU A 188 -20.92 -18.32 -21.97
C GLU A 188 -21.08 -16.89 -22.51
N TYR A 189 -21.30 -15.92 -21.65
CA TYR A 189 -21.30 -14.51 -22.03
C TYR A 189 -19.96 -14.08 -22.64
N HIS A 190 -18.86 -14.40 -21.99
CA HIS A 190 -17.52 -14.08 -22.48
C HIS A 190 -17.18 -14.84 -23.78
N GLU A 191 -17.60 -16.08 -23.90
CA GLU A 191 -17.38 -16.84 -25.13
C GLU A 191 -18.14 -16.24 -26.33
N LYS A 192 -19.35 -15.70 -26.09
CA LYS A 192 -20.11 -14.96 -27.13
C LYS A 192 -19.42 -13.66 -27.55
N LEU A 193 -18.61 -13.07 -26.66
CA LEU A 193 -17.75 -11.93 -26.98
C LEU A 193 -16.41 -12.33 -27.63
N GLY A 194 -16.23 -13.62 -27.94
CA GLY A 194 -15.00 -14.14 -28.55
C GLY A 194 -13.83 -14.32 -27.57
N ARG A 195 -14.05 -14.19 -26.28
CA ARG A 195 -13.03 -14.37 -25.23
C ARG A 195 -12.79 -15.86 -24.98
N ARG A 196 -11.54 -16.21 -24.77
CA ARG A 196 -11.17 -17.58 -24.41
C ARG A 196 -11.46 -17.84 -22.93
N ILE A 197 -12.12 -18.95 -22.63
CA ILE A 197 -12.44 -19.38 -21.28
C ILE A 197 -12.01 -20.84 -21.11
N ILE A 198 -11.09 -21.07 -20.19
CA ILE A 198 -10.70 -22.42 -19.73
C ILE A 198 -11.37 -22.66 -18.40
N ARG A 199 -12.17 -23.72 -18.28
CA ARG A 199 -12.94 -24.06 -17.09
C ARG A 199 -12.30 -25.21 -16.35
N HIS A 200 -11.78 -24.95 -15.14
CA HIS A 200 -11.32 -25.98 -14.23
C HIS A 200 -12.50 -26.61 -13.47
N LYS A 201 -12.82 -27.84 -13.80
CA LYS A 201 -13.93 -28.56 -13.12
C LYS A 201 -13.55 -29.01 -11.73
N ASP A 202 -12.33 -29.46 -11.55
CA ASP A 202 -11.77 -29.75 -10.23
C ASP A 202 -11.24 -28.46 -9.61
N TRP A 203 -11.64 -28.22 -8.36
CA TRP A 203 -11.22 -27.04 -7.59
C TRP A 203 -9.72 -27.03 -7.27
N PHE A 204 -9.09 -28.20 -7.22
CA PHE A 204 -7.69 -28.39 -6.87
C PHE A 204 -6.77 -28.61 -8.07
N GLU A 205 -7.27 -28.47 -9.30
CA GLU A 205 -6.41 -28.50 -10.48
C GLU A 205 -5.33 -27.41 -10.37
N PRO A 206 -4.09 -27.67 -10.85
CA PRO A 206 -3.05 -26.64 -10.93
C PRO A 206 -3.44 -25.46 -11.82
N VAL A 207 -3.01 -24.25 -11.43
CA VAL A 207 -3.23 -23.03 -12.21
C VAL A 207 -2.54 -23.12 -13.58
N LEU A 208 -3.15 -22.50 -14.59
CA LEU A 208 -2.53 -22.33 -15.90
C LEU A 208 -1.34 -21.35 -15.77
N TYR A 209 -0.17 -21.73 -16.29
CA TYR A 209 1.04 -20.90 -16.21
C TYR A 209 1.82 -20.80 -17.53
N SER A 210 1.39 -21.50 -18.56
CA SER A 210 2.00 -21.53 -19.89
C SER A 210 1.02 -21.05 -20.95
N PRO A 211 1.50 -20.58 -22.12
CA PRO A 211 0.65 -20.26 -23.24
C PRO A 211 -0.23 -21.46 -23.63
N CYS A 212 -1.47 -21.16 -24.03
CA CYS A 212 -2.34 -22.17 -24.59
C CYS A 212 -1.90 -22.56 -25.99
N ALA A 213 -2.35 -23.74 -26.48
CA ALA A 213 -2.01 -24.21 -27.82
C ALA A 213 -2.39 -23.17 -28.88
N GLY A 214 -1.41 -22.74 -29.67
CA GLY A 214 -1.55 -21.73 -30.72
C GLY A 214 -1.34 -20.29 -30.27
N GLU A 215 -1.02 -20.04 -28.99
CA GLU A 215 -0.68 -18.72 -28.47
C GLU A 215 0.85 -18.60 -28.24
N GLU A 216 1.39 -17.40 -28.45
CA GLU A 216 2.77 -17.08 -28.22
C GLU A 216 3.04 -16.73 -26.74
N PHE A 217 2.07 -16.10 -26.09
CA PHE A 217 2.17 -15.59 -24.73
C PHE A 217 1.10 -16.21 -23.81
N TYR A 218 1.41 -16.26 -22.52
CA TYR A 218 0.48 -16.67 -21.49
C TYR A 218 -0.68 -15.64 -21.39
N SER A 219 -1.89 -16.17 -21.33
CA SER A 219 -3.11 -15.41 -21.08
C SER A 219 -3.80 -15.94 -19.81
N PRO A 220 -4.20 -15.08 -18.86
CA PRO A 220 -4.88 -15.48 -17.62
C PRO A 220 -6.38 -15.72 -17.88
N CYS A 221 -6.69 -16.78 -18.64
CA CYS A 221 -8.03 -17.11 -19.09
C CYS A 221 -8.60 -18.39 -18.48
N ASP A 222 -8.00 -18.87 -17.39
CA ASP A 222 -8.43 -20.03 -16.63
C ASP A 222 -9.29 -19.64 -15.43
N TYR A 223 -10.42 -20.31 -15.25
CA TYR A 223 -11.43 -20.00 -14.23
C TYR A 223 -11.82 -21.26 -13.45
N TYR A 224 -11.96 -21.09 -12.12
CA TYR A 224 -12.40 -22.14 -11.21
C TYR A 224 -13.85 -21.95 -10.77
N GLY A 225 -14.43 -20.82 -11.13
CA GLY A 225 -15.83 -20.51 -10.91
C GLY A 225 -16.16 -20.07 -9.49
N GLY A 226 -15.21 -19.51 -8.77
CA GLY A 226 -15.48 -18.77 -7.55
C GLY A 226 -16.39 -17.58 -7.83
N ASP A 227 -17.33 -17.29 -6.92
CA ASP A 227 -18.38 -16.31 -7.15
C ASP A 227 -18.88 -15.66 -5.84
N PHE A 228 -19.75 -14.65 -5.97
CA PHE A 228 -20.29 -13.93 -4.79
C PHE A 228 -21.14 -14.83 -3.89
N ALA A 229 -21.86 -15.80 -4.45
CA ALA A 229 -22.62 -16.75 -3.68
C ALA A 229 -21.69 -17.63 -2.83
N GLY A 230 -20.57 -18.06 -3.41
CA GLY A 230 -19.53 -18.79 -2.68
C GLY A 230 -18.89 -17.96 -1.57
N ILE A 231 -18.56 -16.69 -1.82
CA ILE A 231 -18.04 -15.78 -0.77
C ILE A 231 -19.09 -15.64 0.35
N LYS A 232 -20.36 -15.43 0.01
CA LYS A 232 -21.48 -15.32 0.97
C LYS A 232 -21.57 -16.54 1.90
N GLN A 233 -21.39 -17.75 1.38
CA GLN A 233 -21.39 -18.98 2.19
C GLN A 233 -20.27 -19.02 3.24
N LYS A 234 -19.17 -18.29 3.02
CA LYS A 234 -18.00 -18.28 3.90
C LYS A 234 -17.94 -17.10 4.87
N LEU A 235 -18.96 -16.23 4.90
CA LEU A 235 -19.08 -15.14 5.87
C LEU A 235 -18.97 -15.60 7.33
N PRO A 236 -19.61 -16.71 7.77
CA PRO A 236 -19.42 -17.22 9.13
C PRO A 236 -17.96 -17.57 9.46
N TYR A 237 -17.22 -18.14 8.50
CA TYR A 237 -15.79 -18.44 8.64
C TYR A 237 -14.97 -17.16 8.83
N LEU A 238 -15.19 -16.16 7.98
CA LEU A 238 -14.50 -14.88 8.06
C LEU A 238 -14.80 -14.13 9.37
N ALA A 239 -16.05 -14.16 9.82
CA ALA A 239 -16.45 -13.58 11.10
C ALA A 239 -15.75 -14.26 12.30
N GLN A 240 -15.51 -15.58 12.25
CA GLN A 240 -14.76 -16.29 13.30
C GLN A 240 -13.29 -15.89 13.40
N ILE A 241 -12.69 -15.41 12.31
CA ILE A 241 -11.32 -14.83 12.31
C ILE A 241 -11.33 -13.41 12.85
N GLY A 242 -12.51 -12.74 12.89
CA GLY A 242 -12.65 -11.34 13.28
C GLY A 242 -12.56 -10.37 12.09
N VAL A 243 -12.76 -10.87 10.87
CA VAL A 243 -12.76 -10.01 9.66
C VAL A 243 -13.87 -8.96 9.76
N SER A 244 -13.53 -7.72 9.50
CA SER A 244 -14.47 -6.58 9.44
C SER A 244 -14.54 -5.93 8.06
N VAL A 245 -13.58 -6.25 7.18
CA VAL A 245 -13.53 -5.76 5.82
C VAL A 245 -13.14 -6.89 4.87
N ILE A 246 -13.94 -7.11 3.85
CA ILE A 246 -13.55 -7.94 2.71
C ILE A 246 -13.07 -6.99 1.61
N TYR A 247 -11.77 -7.06 1.28
CA TYR A 247 -11.21 -6.41 0.11
C TYR A 247 -11.27 -7.38 -1.07
N LEU A 248 -12.07 -7.06 -2.06
CA LEU A 248 -12.23 -7.83 -3.29
C LEU A 248 -11.25 -7.33 -4.35
N ASN A 249 -10.35 -8.21 -4.85
CA ASN A 249 -9.65 -7.94 -6.11
C ASN A 249 -10.69 -7.65 -7.21
N PRO A 250 -10.29 -7.09 -8.38
CA PRO A 250 -11.26 -6.53 -9.34
C PRO A 250 -12.43 -7.45 -9.65
N ILE A 251 -13.63 -6.87 -9.63
CA ILE A 251 -14.91 -7.58 -9.79
C ILE A 251 -15.68 -7.19 -11.06
N PHE A 252 -15.20 -6.17 -11.76
CA PHE A 252 -15.87 -5.67 -12.95
C PHE A 252 -15.62 -6.55 -14.16
N GLU A 253 -16.49 -6.46 -15.16
CA GLU A 253 -16.36 -7.23 -16.40
C GLU A 253 -14.98 -7.02 -17.03
N ALA A 254 -14.31 -8.12 -17.38
CA ALA A 254 -12.98 -8.11 -17.98
C ALA A 254 -12.71 -9.40 -18.76
N ALA A 255 -11.70 -9.40 -19.63
CA ALA A 255 -11.33 -10.58 -20.42
C ALA A 255 -10.44 -11.57 -19.65
N SER A 256 -9.88 -11.17 -18.50
CA SER A 256 -8.96 -11.99 -17.69
C SER A 256 -9.56 -12.41 -16.36
N ASN A 257 -9.03 -13.48 -15.78
CA ASN A 257 -9.46 -13.97 -14.45
C ASN A 257 -9.11 -13.00 -13.32
N HIS A 258 -8.08 -12.17 -13.47
CA HIS A 258 -7.67 -11.16 -12.49
C HIS A 258 -8.46 -9.84 -12.63
N ARG A 259 -9.05 -9.57 -13.78
CA ARG A 259 -9.93 -8.41 -14.07
C ARG A 259 -9.29 -7.03 -13.97
N TYR A 260 -7.95 -6.93 -13.93
CA TYR A 260 -7.27 -5.64 -14.00
C TYR A 260 -7.38 -4.98 -15.37
N ASN A 261 -7.65 -5.72 -16.44
CA ASN A 261 -8.01 -5.20 -17.76
C ASN A 261 -9.52 -4.94 -17.87
N THR A 262 -10.04 -4.02 -17.09
CA THR A 262 -11.48 -3.74 -16.98
C THR A 262 -12.10 -3.43 -18.34
N SER A 263 -13.15 -4.16 -18.69
CA SER A 263 -13.91 -3.96 -19.92
C SER A 263 -15.14 -3.08 -19.72
N ASP A 264 -15.83 -3.19 -18.59
CA ASP A 264 -16.95 -2.31 -18.23
C ASP A 264 -16.99 -2.08 -16.72
N TYR A 265 -16.72 -0.84 -16.28
CA TYR A 265 -16.79 -0.44 -14.86
C TYR A 265 -18.21 -0.39 -14.31
N LEU A 266 -19.22 -0.40 -15.18
CA LEU A 266 -20.62 -0.34 -14.76
C LEU A 266 -21.28 -1.71 -14.69
N SER A 267 -20.55 -2.79 -14.92
CA SER A 267 -21.07 -4.16 -14.89
C SER A 267 -20.15 -5.03 -14.02
N VAL A 268 -20.75 -5.82 -13.13
CA VAL A 268 -20.04 -6.93 -12.48
C VAL A 268 -19.71 -7.97 -13.55
N ASP A 269 -18.54 -8.62 -13.43
CA ASP A 269 -18.23 -9.76 -14.30
C ASP A 269 -19.26 -10.88 -14.12
N PRO A 270 -19.95 -11.30 -15.20
CA PRO A 270 -21.01 -12.30 -15.10
C PRO A 270 -20.57 -13.63 -14.46
N ILE A 271 -19.29 -14.00 -14.57
CA ILE A 271 -18.77 -15.21 -13.92
C ILE A 271 -18.95 -15.13 -12.40
N LEU A 272 -18.73 -13.95 -11.80
CA LEU A 272 -18.87 -13.73 -10.36
C LEU A 272 -20.33 -13.63 -9.90
N GLY A 273 -21.23 -13.23 -10.77
CA GLY A 273 -22.64 -13.00 -10.48
C GLY A 273 -23.18 -11.75 -11.16
N SER A 274 -24.14 -11.12 -10.52
CA SER A 274 -24.80 -9.90 -10.98
C SER A 274 -24.67 -8.77 -9.94
N ASP A 275 -25.08 -7.55 -10.30
CA ASP A 275 -25.20 -6.42 -9.37
C ASP A 275 -26.11 -6.76 -8.17
N TYR A 276 -27.13 -7.60 -8.40
CA TYR A 276 -28.01 -8.11 -7.35
C TYR A 276 -27.26 -9.03 -6.39
N ASP A 277 -26.45 -9.98 -6.90
CA ASP A 277 -25.67 -10.92 -6.08
C ASP A 277 -24.63 -10.19 -5.23
N LEU A 278 -23.99 -9.16 -5.77
CA LEU A 278 -23.09 -8.28 -5.04
C LEU A 278 -23.81 -7.52 -3.91
N THR A 279 -25.00 -6.99 -4.22
CA THR A 279 -25.84 -6.30 -3.23
C THR A 279 -26.24 -7.25 -2.09
N GLU A 280 -26.63 -8.48 -2.41
CA GLU A 280 -26.98 -9.50 -1.43
C GLU A 280 -25.75 -9.98 -0.62
N LEU A 281 -24.58 -10.05 -1.22
CA LEU A 281 -23.32 -10.29 -0.50
C LEU A 281 -23.06 -9.17 0.50
N SER A 282 -23.18 -7.90 0.05
CA SER A 282 -22.95 -6.73 0.92
C SER A 282 -23.91 -6.70 2.11
N LYS A 283 -25.20 -6.96 1.89
CA LYS A 283 -26.21 -7.05 2.97
C LYS A 283 -25.90 -8.16 3.95
N ALA A 284 -25.60 -9.36 3.43
CA ALA A 284 -25.27 -10.50 4.27
C ALA A 284 -23.96 -10.26 5.07
N ALA A 285 -22.95 -9.64 4.46
CA ALA A 285 -21.71 -9.28 5.14
C ALA A 285 -21.97 -8.30 6.29
N ALA A 286 -22.86 -7.32 6.09
CA ALA A 286 -23.24 -6.35 7.10
C ALA A 286 -23.88 -6.98 8.35
N GLU A 287 -24.59 -8.11 8.20
CA GLU A 287 -25.14 -8.88 9.34
C GLU A 287 -24.04 -9.43 10.26
N TYR A 288 -22.83 -9.64 9.73
CA TYR A 288 -21.64 -10.04 10.48
C TYR A 288 -20.74 -8.85 10.87
N GLY A 289 -21.17 -7.60 10.61
CA GLY A 289 -20.36 -6.41 10.84
C GLY A 289 -19.23 -6.24 9.83
N ILE A 290 -19.30 -6.92 8.67
CA ILE A 290 -18.29 -6.89 7.61
C ILE A 290 -18.70 -5.91 6.53
N ARG A 291 -17.80 -5.02 6.12
CA ARG A 291 -17.97 -4.10 4.97
C ARG A 291 -17.19 -4.60 3.77
N LEU A 292 -17.62 -4.22 2.57
CA LEU A 292 -16.91 -4.52 1.33
C LEU A 292 -16.04 -3.34 0.89
N MET A 293 -14.85 -3.65 0.40
CA MET A 293 -13.93 -2.74 -0.28
C MET A 293 -13.65 -3.28 -1.67
N ALA A 294 -13.80 -2.45 -2.71
CA ALA A 294 -13.50 -2.82 -4.08
C ALA A 294 -12.12 -2.31 -4.53
N ASP A 295 -11.61 -2.91 -5.59
CA ASP A 295 -10.40 -2.49 -6.28
C ASP A 295 -10.76 -1.49 -7.38
N GLY A 296 -10.17 -0.30 -7.35
CA GLY A 296 -10.38 0.79 -8.30
C GLY A 296 -9.23 0.88 -9.29
N VAL A 297 -9.34 0.18 -10.39
CA VAL A 297 -8.37 0.19 -11.49
C VAL A 297 -8.73 1.33 -12.44
N PHE A 298 -8.29 2.55 -12.15
CA PHE A 298 -8.70 3.75 -12.90
C PHE A 298 -7.61 4.36 -13.77
N SER A 299 -6.41 3.78 -13.83
CA SER A 299 -5.30 4.24 -14.67
C SER A 299 -5.39 3.78 -16.13
N HIS A 300 -6.08 2.68 -16.38
CA HIS A 300 -6.19 2.05 -17.71
C HIS A 300 -7.48 1.24 -17.84
N THR A 301 -7.77 0.82 -19.07
CA THR A 301 -8.88 -0.12 -19.38
C THR A 301 -8.32 -1.32 -20.14
N GLY A 302 -9.13 -2.36 -20.33
CA GLY A 302 -8.85 -3.38 -21.34
C GLY A 302 -8.94 -2.78 -22.77
N ASP A 303 -8.10 -3.26 -23.68
CA ASP A 303 -8.19 -2.87 -25.10
C ASP A 303 -9.47 -3.39 -25.78
N ASP A 304 -10.10 -4.41 -25.20
CA ASP A 304 -11.40 -4.94 -25.59
C ASP A 304 -12.59 -4.26 -24.89
N SER A 305 -12.35 -3.25 -24.03
CA SER A 305 -13.39 -2.60 -23.23
C SER A 305 -14.45 -1.87 -24.07
N VAL A 306 -15.62 -1.62 -23.49
CA VAL A 306 -16.68 -0.80 -24.13
C VAL A 306 -16.19 0.61 -24.45
N TYR A 307 -15.13 1.08 -23.79
CA TYR A 307 -14.57 2.43 -23.93
C TYR A 307 -13.52 2.50 -25.04
N PHE A 308 -12.62 1.52 -25.15
CA PHE A 308 -11.60 1.47 -26.19
C PHE A 308 -12.04 0.68 -27.40
N ASN A 309 -12.58 -0.52 -27.21
CA ASN A 309 -13.25 -1.41 -28.17
C ASN A 309 -12.44 -1.70 -29.43
N LYS A 310 -11.18 -2.09 -29.27
CA LYS A 310 -10.23 -2.35 -30.36
C LYS A 310 -10.72 -3.41 -31.33
N TYR A 311 -11.38 -4.44 -30.82
CA TYR A 311 -11.80 -5.61 -31.62
C TYR A 311 -13.26 -5.55 -32.08
N GLY A 312 -13.97 -4.46 -31.80
CA GLY A 312 -15.41 -4.37 -32.09
C GLY A 312 -16.25 -5.37 -31.29
N THR A 313 -15.78 -5.73 -30.11
CA THR A 313 -16.42 -6.68 -29.19
C THR A 313 -17.81 -6.21 -28.76
N TYR A 314 -17.95 -4.90 -28.57
CA TYR A 314 -19.21 -4.27 -28.18
C TYR A 314 -19.83 -3.44 -29.31
N PRO A 315 -21.14 -3.27 -29.28
CA PRO A 315 -21.83 -2.42 -30.27
C PRO A 315 -21.54 -0.93 -30.12
N SER A 316 -20.89 -0.54 -29.02
CA SER A 316 -20.50 0.85 -28.73
C SER A 316 -19.39 1.35 -29.66
N CYS A 317 -19.41 2.64 -29.98
CA CYS A 317 -18.33 3.31 -30.67
C CYS A 317 -17.19 3.60 -29.67
N GLY A 318 -16.26 2.66 -29.53
CA GLY A 318 -15.08 2.85 -28.67
C GLY A 318 -14.06 3.82 -29.27
N ALA A 319 -13.08 4.25 -28.46
CA ALA A 319 -12.06 5.21 -28.85
C ALA A 319 -11.22 4.76 -30.06
N TYR A 320 -10.99 3.46 -30.20
CA TYR A 320 -10.25 2.88 -31.32
C TYR A 320 -10.98 3.03 -32.68
N SER A 321 -12.29 3.31 -32.67
CA SER A 321 -13.08 3.52 -33.89
C SER A 321 -12.91 4.92 -34.49
N GLY A 322 -12.43 5.92 -33.74
CA GLY A 322 -12.15 7.26 -34.21
C GLY A 322 -12.64 8.39 -33.34
N ALA A 323 -12.37 9.62 -33.78
CA ALA A 323 -12.63 10.85 -33.02
C ALA A 323 -14.12 11.13 -32.72
N ASP A 324 -15.04 10.47 -33.42
CA ASP A 324 -16.48 10.57 -33.16
C ASP A 324 -16.93 9.79 -31.90
N SER A 325 -16.04 8.93 -31.37
CA SER A 325 -16.32 8.21 -30.12
C SER A 325 -16.40 9.19 -28.94
N PRO A 326 -17.41 9.01 -28.06
CA PRO A 326 -17.48 9.79 -26.81
C PRO A 326 -16.29 9.56 -25.89
N TYR A 327 -15.58 8.44 -26.08
CA TYR A 327 -14.44 8.03 -25.26
C TYR A 327 -13.09 8.39 -25.88
N TYR A 328 -13.04 8.95 -27.12
CA TYR A 328 -11.79 9.21 -27.82
C TYR A 328 -10.81 10.08 -26.99
N LYS A 329 -11.31 11.09 -26.31
CA LYS A 329 -10.52 12.02 -25.49
C LYS A 329 -10.02 11.42 -24.18
N TRP A 330 -10.47 10.23 -23.83
CA TRP A 330 -9.97 9.53 -22.64
C TRP A 330 -8.58 8.94 -22.86
N TYR A 331 -8.19 8.74 -24.12
CA TYR A 331 -6.95 8.09 -24.50
C TYR A 331 -6.06 9.03 -25.30
N GLU A 332 -4.76 8.79 -25.22
CA GLU A 332 -3.75 9.53 -25.95
C GLU A 332 -3.20 8.66 -27.08
N PHE A 333 -3.44 9.08 -28.33
CA PHE A 333 -2.93 8.42 -29.52
C PHE A 333 -1.72 9.18 -30.05
N GLU A 334 -0.56 8.51 -30.18
CA GLU A 334 0.62 9.03 -30.86
C GLU A 334 0.45 8.96 -32.38
N HIS A 335 0.04 7.78 -32.88
CA HIS A 335 -0.37 7.57 -34.27
C HIS A 335 -1.64 6.68 -34.29
N PHE A 336 -2.77 7.31 -34.53
CA PHE A 336 -4.06 6.63 -34.59
C PHE A 336 -4.11 5.59 -35.73
N PRO A 337 -4.69 4.39 -35.50
CA PRO A 337 -5.29 3.92 -34.24
C PRO A 337 -4.34 3.04 -33.40
N ASP A 338 -3.20 2.61 -33.89
CA ASP A 338 -2.40 1.52 -33.33
C ASP A 338 -1.29 1.94 -32.35
N GLU A 339 -0.93 3.23 -32.36
CA GLU A 339 0.07 3.77 -31.45
C GLU A 339 -0.61 4.69 -30.42
N TYR A 340 -0.76 4.18 -29.22
CA TYR A 340 -1.41 4.85 -28.10
C TYR A 340 -0.65 4.59 -26.82
N ARG A 341 -0.79 5.50 -25.87
CA ARG A 341 -0.25 5.36 -24.53
C ARG A 341 -0.87 4.17 -23.83
N CYS A 342 -0.05 3.33 -23.23
CA CYS A 342 -0.48 2.11 -22.56
C CYS A 342 0.37 1.85 -21.33
N TRP A 343 -0.25 1.24 -20.32
CA TRP A 343 0.37 0.97 -19.03
C TRP A 343 1.59 0.05 -19.21
N TRP A 344 2.76 0.54 -18.82
CA TRP A 344 4.06 -0.13 -18.91
C TRP A 344 4.38 -0.75 -20.28
N GLY A 345 3.82 -0.21 -21.35
CA GLY A 345 4.01 -0.73 -22.70
C GLY A 345 3.12 -1.91 -23.09
N PHE A 346 2.21 -2.33 -22.20
CA PHE A 346 1.24 -3.37 -22.51
C PHE A 346 0.11 -2.84 -23.37
N LYS A 347 0.14 -3.14 -24.66
CA LYS A 347 -0.90 -2.70 -25.64
C LYS A 347 -2.32 -3.18 -25.32
N THR A 348 -2.45 -4.22 -24.48
CA THR A 348 -3.75 -4.70 -23.97
C THR A 348 -4.32 -3.82 -22.85
N LEU A 349 -3.55 -2.84 -22.36
CA LEU A 349 -3.93 -1.95 -21.25
C LEU A 349 -3.78 -0.47 -21.66
N PRO A 350 -4.65 0.04 -22.57
CA PRO A 350 -4.63 1.46 -22.96
C PRO A 350 -4.86 2.35 -21.74
N GLU A 351 -3.90 3.26 -21.51
CA GLU A 351 -3.91 4.21 -20.41
C GLU A 351 -4.91 5.33 -20.66
N VAL A 352 -5.60 5.76 -19.63
CA VAL A 352 -6.57 6.86 -19.72
C VAL A 352 -5.96 8.16 -19.25
N ASN A 353 -6.51 9.27 -19.74
CA ASN A 353 -6.23 10.60 -19.18
C ASN A 353 -7.20 10.84 -18.02
N GLU A 354 -6.74 10.59 -16.81
CA GLU A 354 -7.53 10.68 -15.59
C GLU A 354 -8.03 12.09 -15.29
N LEU A 355 -7.35 13.13 -15.84
CA LEU A 355 -7.74 14.52 -15.67
C LEU A 355 -8.74 15.00 -16.72
N GLN A 356 -9.06 14.16 -17.72
CA GLN A 356 -10.10 14.46 -18.69
C GLN A 356 -11.46 14.65 -17.97
N PRO A 357 -12.14 15.80 -18.11
CA PRO A 357 -13.35 16.10 -17.32
C PRO A 357 -14.47 15.08 -17.47
N ASP A 358 -14.61 14.48 -18.65
CA ASP A 358 -15.64 13.46 -18.91
C ASP A 358 -15.29 12.16 -18.17
N TYR A 359 -14.00 11.79 -18.12
CA TYR A 359 -13.55 10.62 -17.38
C TYR A 359 -13.71 10.80 -15.87
N VAL A 360 -13.38 11.99 -15.33
CA VAL A 360 -13.63 12.30 -13.93
C VAL A 360 -15.11 12.13 -13.58
N ARG A 361 -16.02 12.72 -14.36
CA ARG A 361 -17.47 12.55 -14.12
C ARG A 361 -17.92 11.10 -14.22
N PHE A 362 -17.32 10.36 -15.15
CA PHE A 362 -17.61 8.95 -15.30
C PHE A 362 -17.17 8.17 -14.05
N THR A 363 -15.94 8.34 -13.55
CA THR A 363 -15.46 7.65 -12.33
C THR A 363 -16.28 8.03 -11.09
N GLU A 364 -16.71 9.28 -10.95
CA GLU A 364 -17.67 9.67 -9.92
C GLU A 364 -19.01 8.89 -10.03
N SER A 365 -19.48 8.64 -11.25
CA SER A 365 -20.69 7.85 -11.49
C SER A 365 -20.48 6.37 -11.15
N VAL A 366 -19.28 5.83 -11.39
CA VAL A 366 -18.88 4.47 -10.97
C VAL A 366 -18.96 4.34 -9.46
N LEU A 367 -18.31 5.25 -8.72
CA LEU A 367 -18.38 5.26 -7.25
C LEU A 367 -19.84 5.31 -6.75
N LYS A 368 -20.66 6.17 -7.35
CA LYS A 368 -22.07 6.32 -6.99
C LYS A 368 -22.88 5.04 -7.27
N LYS A 369 -22.67 4.39 -8.40
CA LYS A 369 -23.34 3.13 -8.76
C LYS A 369 -23.06 2.07 -7.70
N TRP A 370 -21.80 1.85 -7.39
CA TRP A 370 -21.39 0.77 -6.49
C TRP A 370 -21.66 1.08 -5.02
N ALA A 371 -21.74 2.35 -4.63
CA ALA A 371 -22.29 2.75 -3.33
C ALA A 371 -23.74 2.30 -3.17
N GLY A 372 -24.54 2.33 -4.25
CA GLY A 372 -25.89 1.76 -4.28
C GLY A 372 -25.94 0.25 -4.05
N CYS A 373 -24.87 -0.47 -4.32
CA CYS A 373 -24.69 -1.91 -4.03
C CYS A 373 -24.00 -2.18 -2.69
N GLY A 374 -23.70 -1.12 -1.89
CA GLY A 374 -23.09 -1.23 -0.57
C GLY A 374 -21.56 -1.18 -0.56
N ILE A 375 -20.90 -0.79 -1.67
CA ILE A 375 -19.46 -0.59 -1.73
C ILE A 375 -19.16 0.89 -1.58
N THR A 376 -18.66 1.28 -0.41
CA THR A 376 -18.27 2.65 -0.07
C THR A 376 -16.80 2.78 0.34
N SER A 377 -16.01 1.74 0.13
CA SER A 377 -14.57 1.76 0.39
C SER A 377 -13.82 1.22 -0.82
N TRP A 378 -12.68 1.82 -1.12
CA TRP A 378 -11.92 1.51 -2.33
C TRP A 378 -10.42 1.45 -2.06
N ARG A 379 -9.76 0.49 -2.69
CA ARG A 379 -8.30 0.50 -2.88
C ARG A 379 -8.05 0.99 -4.30
N LEU A 380 -7.19 1.99 -4.46
CA LEU A 380 -6.74 2.46 -5.77
C LEU A 380 -5.54 1.67 -6.23
N ASP A 381 -5.70 1.01 -7.37
CA ASP A 381 -4.63 0.35 -8.10
C ASP A 381 -3.61 1.38 -8.59
N VAL A 382 -2.31 1.04 -8.53
CA VAL A 382 -1.18 1.88 -8.93
C VAL A 382 -1.33 3.36 -8.54
N ALA A 383 -1.71 3.62 -7.28
CA ALA A 383 -2.02 4.98 -6.82
C ALA A 383 -0.87 5.98 -7.01
N ASP A 384 0.37 5.51 -7.06
CA ASP A 384 1.56 6.33 -7.30
C ASP A 384 1.72 6.76 -8.78
N GLU A 385 0.95 6.20 -9.69
CA GLU A 385 0.88 6.62 -11.09
C GLU A 385 -0.31 7.56 -11.36
N LEU A 386 -1.35 7.55 -10.50
CA LEU A 386 -2.51 8.42 -10.64
C LEU A 386 -2.15 9.89 -10.29
N PRO A 387 -2.66 10.89 -11.02
CA PRO A 387 -2.46 12.31 -10.67
C PRO A 387 -3.08 12.67 -9.30
N ASP A 388 -2.39 13.46 -8.49
CA ASP A 388 -2.86 13.94 -7.18
C ASP A 388 -4.26 14.58 -7.27
N GLU A 389 -4.49 15.41 -8.29
CA GLU A 389 -5.77 16.08 -8.51
C GLU A 389 -6.92 15.10 -8.80
N PHE A 390 -6.62 13.97 -9.45
CA PHE A 390 -7.61 12.93 -9.68
C PHE A 390 -7.96 12.21 -8.38
N ILE A 391 -6.97 11.84 -7.57
CA ILE A 391 -7.19 11.20 -6.26
C ILE A 391 -8.03 12.10 -5.35
N LYS A 392 -7.76 13.42 -5.32
CA LYS A 392 -8.56 14.41 -4.57
C LYS A 392 -10.03 14.43 -5.00
N LYS A 393 -10.27 14.37 -6.30
CA LYS A 393 -11.64 14.32 -6.85
C LYS A 393 -12.34 13.03 -6.45
N LEU A 394 -11.67 11.88 -6.56
CA LEU A 394 -12.22 10.60 -6.12
C LEU A 394 -12.54 10.62 -4.62
N ARG A 395 -11.60 11.10 -3.78
CA ARG A 395 -11.86 11.26 -2.34
C ARG A 395 -13.08 12.14 -2.07
N THR A 396 -13.14 13.30 -2.71
CA THR A 396 -14.25 14.22 -2.54
C THR A 396 -15.58 13.59 -2.93
N ALA A 397 -15.63 12.86 -4.03
CA ALA A 397 -16.84 12.15 -4.48
C ALA A 397 -17.21 11.03 -3.49
N LEU A 398 -16.25 10.22 -3.07
CA LEU A 398 -16.46 9.13 -2.12
C LEU A 398 -17.00 9.66 -0.78
N LYS A 399 -16.37 10.68 -0.20
CA LYS A 399 -16.78 11.25 1.09
C LYS A 399 -18.15 11.96 1.05
N LYS A 400 -18.63 12.37 -0.12
CA LYS A 400 -20.01 12.84 -0.31
C LYS A 400 -21.03 11.70 -0.31
N LEU A 401 -20.64 10.51 -0.78
CA LEU A 401 -21.49 9.32 -0.80
C LEU A 401 -21.56 8.67 0.58
N ASP A 402 -20.41 8.55 1.22
CA ASP A 402 -20.25 8.00 2.57
C ASP A 402 -19.04 8.69 3.24
N SER A 403 -19.29 9.50 4.27
CA SER A 403 -18.24 10.17 5.04
C SER A 403 -17.29 9.17 5.74
N ASP A 404 -17.79 7.96 6.02
CA ASP A 404 -17.06 6.85 6.64
C ASP A 404 -16.41 5.91 5.60
N GLY A 405 -16.60 6.15 4.32
CA GLY A 405 -15.92 5.40 3.25
C GLY A 405 -14.40 5.56 3.34
N VAL A 406 -13.65 4.49 3.08
CA VAL A 406 -12.19 4.48 3.11
C VAL A 406 -11.62 4.49 1.69
N LEU A 407 -10.66 5.37 1.44
CA LEU A 407 -9.87 5.39 0.21
C LEU A 407 -8.43 5.03 0.52
N LEU A 408 -8.03 3.81 0.18
CA LEU A 408 -6.66 3.31 0.29
C LEU A 408 -5.93 3.40 -1.05
N GLY A 409 -4.63 3.64 -1.02
CA GLY A 409 -3.80 3.60 -2.22
C GLY A 409 -2.79 2.45 -2.18
N GLU A 410 -2.49 1.91 -3.34
CA GLU A 410 -1.32 1.07 -3.53
C GLU A 410 -0.09 1.95 -3.72
N VAL A 411 0.82 1.92 -2.75
CA VAL A 411 2.13 2.58 -2.79
C VAL A 411 3.13 1.63 -2.17
N TRP A 412 4.19 1.27 -2.90
CA TRP A 412 5.12 0.23 -2.48
C TRP A 412 6.20 0.70 -1.50
N GLU A 413 6.49 2.00 -1.47
CA GLU A 413 7.50 2.59 -0.61
C GLU A 413 6.86 3.48 0.47
N ASP A 414 7.69 4.32 1.13
CA ASP A 414 7.21 5.34 2.06
C ASP A 414 6.36 6.39 1.31
N ALA A 415 5.04 6.33 1.51
CA ALA A 415 4.09 7.24 0.85
C ALA A 415 4.17 8.68 1.37
N SER A 416 4.85 8.93 2.50
CA SER A 416 4.96 10.28 3.07
C SER A 416 5.88 11.18 2.27
N ASN A 417 6.85 10.59 1.53
CA ASN A 417 7.87 11.33 0.79
C ASN A 417 8.14 10.76 -0.62
N LYS A 418 7.19 9.98 -1.14
CA LYS A 418 7.28 9.40 -2.49
C LYS A 418 7.42 10.50 -3.54
N VAL A 419 8.36 10.29 -4.47
CA VAL A 419 8.52 11.12 -5.67
C VAL A 419 8.11 10.27 -6.88
N SER A 420 7.08 10.70 -7.59
CA SER A 420 6.65 10.08 -8.85
C SER A 420 5.98 11.14 -9.73
N GLY A 421 5.84 10.89 -11.03
CA GLY A 421 5.26 11.88 -11.95
C GLY A 421 6.01 13.21 -12.02
N GLY A 422 7.31 13.24 -11.63
CA GLY A 422 8.13 14.45 -11.61
C GLY A 422 7.95 15.35 -10.38
N GLY A 423 7.21 14.94 -9.35
CA GLY A 423 6.97 15.71 -8.14
C GLY A 423 6.89 14.90 -6.87
N LEU A 424 6.94 15.60 -5.74
CA LEU A 424 6.69 15.04 -4.43
C LEU A 424 5.17 14.81 -4.27
N ARG A 425 4.79 13.59 -3.93
CA ARG A 425 3.38 13.19 -3.79
C ARG A 425 2.81 13.59 -2.41
N LYS A 426 1.51 13.83 -2.36
CA LYS A 426 0.81 14.35 -1.17
C LYS A 426 -0.19 13.36 -0.57
N PHE A 427 -0.04 12.09 -0.85
CA PHE A 427 -0.99 11.01 -0.53
C PHE A 427 -1.60 11.04 0.87
N VAL A 428 -0.79 11.33 1.89
CA VAL A 428 -1.17 11.18 3.30
C VAL A 428 -1.29 12.53 4.04
N LEU A 429 -1.37 13.63 3.30
CA LEU A 429 -1.42 14.97 3.89
C LEU A 429 -2.82 15.47 4.24
N GLY A 430 -3.89 14.77 3.78
CA GLY A 430 -5.26 15.03 4.26
C GLY A 430 -6.34 15.20 3.20
N ASP A 431 -5.98 15.43 1.93
CA ASP A 431 -6.93 15.70 0.85
C ASP A 431 -6.93 14.62 -0.28
N GLU A 432 -6.10 13.59 -0.14
CA GLU A 432 -5.98 12.49 -1.10
C GLU A 432 -6.43 11.15 -0.52
N LEU A 433 -5.53 10.35 0.02
CA LEU A 433 -5.82 9.03 0.57
C LEU A 433 -6.13 9.09 2.07
N ASP A 434 -6.93 8.17 2.56
CA ASP A 434 -7.06 7.94 4.00
C ASP A 434 -5.86 7.18 4.53
N SER A 435 -5.32 6.24 3.76
CA SER A 435 -4.12 5.47 4.06
C SER A 435 -3.62 4.70 2.82
N VAL A 436 -2.62 3.85 3.01
CA VAL A 436 -1.98 3.06 1.95
C VAL A 436 -1.77 1.61 2.36
N MET A 437 -1.51 0.74 1.37
CA MET A 437 -0.96 -0.60 1.56
C MET A 437 0.46 -0.48 2.12
N ASN A 438 0.75 -1.23 3.19
CA ASN A 438 1.99 -1.05 3.95
C ASN A 438 3.07 -2.07 3.54
N TYR A 439 3.59 -1.93 2.34
CA TYR A 439 4.73 -2.74 1.86
C TYR A 439 5.99 -2.57 2.72
N PRO A 440 6.33 -1.36 3.23
CA PRO A 440 7.49 -1.22 4.11
C PRO A 440 7.46 -2.12 5.36
N PHE A 441 6.30 -2.33 5.98
CA PHE A 441 6.21 -3.25 7.13
C PHE A 441 6.26 -4.71 6.71
N ARG A 442 5.67 -5.05 5.55
CA ARG A 442 5.82 -6.38 4.98
C ARG A 442 7.30 -6.76 4.82
N ASP A 443 8.06 -5.89 4.18
CA ASP A 443 9.48 -6.12 3.91
C ASP A 443 10.29 -6.15 5.22
N ALA A 444 9.93 -5.32 6.19
CA ALA A 444 10.53 -5.35 7.53
C ALA A 444 10.26 -6.68 8.24
N ILE A 445 9.00 -7.15 8.28
CA ILE A 445 8.61 -8.40 8.93
C ILE A 445 9.31 -9.60 8.29
N LEU A 446 9.21 -9.72 6.96
CA LEU A 446 9.81 -10.85 6.24
C LEU A 446 11.32 -10.82 6.33
N GLY A 447 11.97 -9.66 6.17
CA GLY A 447 13.42 -9.50 6.29
C GLY A 447 13.93 -9.91 7.67
N PHE A 448 13.25 -9.51 8.75
CA PHE A 448 13.58 -9.92 10.10
C PHE A 448 13.56 -11.45 10.28
N LEU A 449 12.50 -12.09 9.82
CA LEU A 449 12.32 -13.54 9.95
C LEU A 449 13.27 -14.34 9.05
N LEU A 450 13.80 -13.71 8.01
CA LEU A 450 14.83 -14.27 7.13
C LEU A 450 16.26 -13.94 7.60
N GLY A 451 16.43 -13.25 8.73
CA GLY A 451 17.73 -13.02 9.38
C GLY A 451 18.36 -11.66 9.13
N GLU A 452 17.62 -10.67 8.59
CA GLU A 452 18.10 -9.29 8.60
C GLU A 452 18.28 -8.78 10.03
N HIS A 453 19.23 -7.88 10.22
CA HIS A 453 19.55 -7.37 11.55
C HIS A 453 18.39 -6.55 12.13
N ALA A 454 18.01 -6.84 13.37
CA ALA A 454 16.85 -6.22 14.04
C ALA A 454 16.89 -4.68 14.04
N SER A 455 18.08 -4.07 14.12
CA SER A 455 18.20 -2.59 14.10
C SER A 455 17.75 -1.99 12.76
N LEU A 456 18.00 -2.65 11.61
CA LEU A 456 17.57 -2.18 10.30
C LEU A 456 16.05 -2.25 10.16
N ILE A 457 15.47 -3.33 10.70
CA ILE A 457 14.04 -3.55 10.71
C ILE A 457 13.33 -2.49 11.58
N MET A 458 13.84 -2.29 12.81
CA MET A 458 13.29 -1.26 13.70
C MET A 458 13.44 0.13 13.10
N ASP A 459 14.54 0.43 12.42
CA ASP A 459 14.75 1.71 11.77
C ASP A 459 13.70 1.97 10.67
N ARG A 460 13.39 0.97 9.84
CA ARG A 460 12.32 1.06 8.83
C ARG A 460 10.95 1.31 9.46
N ILE A 461 10.60 0.53 10.50
CA ILE A 461 9.31 0.67 11.19
C ILE A 461 9.20 2.05 11.86
N GLU A 462 10.21 2.47 12.62
CA GLU A 462 10.21 3.75 13.32
C GLU A 462 10.19 4.94 12.35
N THR A 463 10.81 4.82 11.18
CA THR A 463 10.73 5.85 10.12
C THR A 463 9.30 6.06 9.65
N ILE A 464 8.56 5.00 9.37
CA ILE A 464 7.14 5.09 9.00
C ILE A 464 6.31 5.67 10.15
N VAL A 465 6.55 5.21 11.39
CA VAL A 465 5.85 5.72 12.58
C VAL A 465 6.09 7.22 12.78
N GLU A 466 7.30 7.70 12.52
CA GLU A 466 7.65 9.13 12.61
C GLU A 466 7.03 9.95 11.48
N ASN A 467 7.08 9.42 10.25
CA ASN A 467 6.74 10.20 9.06
C ASN A 467 5.24 10.30 8.79
N TYR A 468 4.44 9.34 9.27
CA TYR A 468 3.01 9.31 8.94
C TYR A 468 2.15 10.08 9.96
N PRO A 469 1.12 10.81 9.51
CA PRO A 469 0.10 11.34 10.41
C PRO A 469 -0.50 10.22 11.27
N PRO A 470 -0.73 10.45 12.59
CA PRO A 470 -1.20 9.40 13.49
C PRO A 470 -2.50 8.71 13.05
N GLN A 471 -3.42 9.44 12.41
CA GLN A 471 -4.66 8.88 11.90
C GLN A 471 -4.44 7.95 10.69
N VAL A 472 -3.47 8.27 9.81
CA VAL A 472 -3.06 7.41 8.69
C VAL A 472 -2.39 6.16 9.20
N LEU A 473 -1.44 6.33 10.15
CA LEU A 473 -0.70 5.22 10.75
C LEU A 473 -1.64 4.16 11.38
N ARG A 474 -2.73 4.62 12.03
CA ARG A 474 -3.70 3.72 12.68
C ARG A 474 -4.51 2.86 11.72
N ILE A 475 -4.56 3.23 10.45
CA ILE A 475 -5.30 2.50 9.41
C ILE A 475 -4.43 2.09 8.22
N LEU A 476 -3.09 2.05 8.39
CA LEU A 476 -2.21 1.43 7.41
C LEU A 476 -2.62 -0.01 7.19
N MET A 477 -2.75 -0.44 5.95
CA MET A 477 -3.13 -1.81 5.64
C MET A 477 -1.90 -2.73 5.67
N ASN A 478 -1.66 -3.35 6.81
CA ASN A 478 -0.51 -4.23 7.05
C ASN A 478 -0.76 -5.61 6.43
N HIS A 479 -0.02 -5.98 5.42
CA HIS A 479 -0.08 -7.29 4.78
C HIS A 479 1.30 -7.97 4.82
N ILE A 480 1.34 -9.29 4.71
CA ILE A 480 2.57 -10.10 4.54
C ILE A 480 2.58 -10.84 3.20
N GLY A 481 1.43 -10.99 2.57
CA GLY A 481 1.22 -11.51 1.23
C GLY A 481 0.10 -10.75 0.52
N THR A 482 0.15 -10.72 -0.81
CA THR A 482 -0.89 -10.16 -1.70
C THR A 482 -0.98 -10.98 -2.98
N HIS A 483 -1.93 -10.65 -3.85
CA HIS A 483 -2.06 -11.26 -5.17
C HIS A 483 -0.88 -10.94 -6.13
N ASP A 484 -0.02 -9.95 -5.79
CA ASP A 484 1.13 -9.52 -6.60
C ASP A 484 2.46 -10.07 -6.07
N THR A 485 2.46 -10.66 -4.88
CA THR A 485 3.67 -11.16 -4.24
C THR A 485 3.64 -12.69 -4.08
N GLU A 486 4.80 -13.29 -3.87
CA GLU A 486 4.87 -14.68 -3.45
C GLU A 486 4.13 -14.88 -2.13
N ARG A 487 3.53 -16.06 -1.92
CA ARG A 487 2.90 -16.42 -0.65
C ARG A 487 3.89 -16.31 0.50
N ALA A 488 3.48 -15.72 1.62
CA ALA A 488 4.34 -15.51 2.78
C ALA A 488 4.98 -16.82 3.28
N LEU A 489 4.23 -17.93 3.30
CA LEU A 489 4.75 -19.24 3.69
C LEU A 489 5.88 -19.70 2.75
N THR A 490 5.73 -19.51 1.45
CA THR A 490 6.79 -19.86 0.47
C THR A 490 8.04 -19.01 0.66
N VAL A 491 7.89 -17.70 0.92
CA VAL A 491 9.02 -16.79 1.20
C VAL A 491 9.75 -17.20 2.49
N LEU A 492 9.00 -17.56 3.52
CA LEU A 492 9.55 -17.82 4.86
C LEU A 492 10.16 -19.23 5.00
N GLY A 493 9.71 -20.21 4.22
CA GLY A 493 10.16 -21.59 4.30
C GLY A 493 10.98 -22.05 3.10
N GLY A 494 10.76 -21.48 1.93
CA GLY A 494 11.27 -21.96 0.66
C GLY A 494 12.56 -21.29 0.18
N GLU A 495 12.98 -21.70 -1.00
CA GLU A 495 14.07 -21.06 -1.74
C GLU A 495 13.52 -19.83 -2.50
N PRO A 496 14.22 -18.69 -2.53
CA PRO A 496 13.84 -17.57 -3.39
C PRO A 496 13.79 -17.99 -4.86
N ALA A 497 12.72 -17.62 -5.58
CA ALA A 497 12.65 -17.89 -7.02
C ALA A 497 13.74 -17.16 -7.81
N GLY A 498 14.13 -15.98 -7.40
CA GLY A 498 15.12 -15.16 -8.11
C GLY A 498 14.69 -14.90 -9.55
N SER A 499 15.56 -15.22 -10.52
CA SER A 499 15.29 -15.11 -11.96
C SER A 499 14.69 -16.38 -12.58
N ARG A 500 14.36 -17.39 -11.78
CA ARG A 500 13.82 -18.68 -12.27
C ARG A 500 12.42 -18.51 -12.82
N GLY A 501 12.20 -19.05 -14.02
CA GLY A 501 10.94 -18.91 -14.75
C GLY A 501 9.79 -19.75 -14.19
N ARG A 502 8.59 -19.58 -14.78
CA ARG A 502 7.35 -20.26 -14.36
C ARG A 502 7.44 -21.79 -14.31
N VAL A 503 8.19 -22.43 -15.23
CA VAL A 503 8.39 -23.90 -15.25
C VAL A 503 9.07 -24.37 -13.98
N TRP A 504 10.09 -23.66 -13.51
CA TRP A 504 10.73 -23.99 -12.24
C TRP A 504 9.77 -23.77 -11.07
N GLN A 505 9.08 -22.63 -11.03
CA GLN A 505 8.15 -22.27 -9.96
C GLN A 505 6.98 -23.29 -9.85
N SER A 506 6.48 -23.80 -10.98
CA SER A 506 5.39 -24.80 -10.99
C SER A 506 5.79 -26.15 -10.42
N ALA A 507 7.08 -26.48 -10.46
CA ALA A 507 7.61 -27.76 -10.00
C ALA A 507 8.14 -27.74 -8.56
N HIS A 508 8.15 -26.55 -7.91
CA HIS A 508 8.75 -26.39 -6.59
C HIS A 508 7.69 -26.08 -5.54
N THR A 509 7.58 -26.98 -4.59
CA THR A 509 6.81 -26.85 -3.35
C THR A 509 7.75 -27.01 -2.17
N LEU A 510 7.32 -26.62 -0.99
CA LEU A 510 8.12 -26.77 0.22
C LEU A 510 8.32 -28.26 0.57
N SER A 511 9.54 -28.64 0.96
CA SER A 511 9.75 -29.94 1.62
C SER A 511 9.04 -29.93 2.99
N PRO A 512 8.78 -31.10 3.60
CA PRO A 512 8.20 -31.16 4.95
C PRO A 512 8.96 -30.30 5.97
N GLU A 513 10.30 -30.32 5.94
CA GLU A 513 11.16 -29.56 6.85
C GLU A 513 11.10 -28.04 6.56
N GLN A 514 11.05 -27.66 5.28
CA GLN A 514 10.86 -26.28 4.86
C GLN A 514 9.50 -25.75 5.28
N ARG A 515 8.47 -26.58 5.13
CA ARG A 515 7.10 -26.22 5.54
C ARG A 515 7.00 -26.05 7.05
N GLU A 516 7.55 -26.92 7.86
CA GLU A 516 7.59 -26.81 9.32
C GLU A 516 8.26 -25.51 9.75
N THR A 517 9.47 -25.23 9.27
CA THR A 517 10.19 -23.97 9.52
C THR A 517 9.37 -22.76 9.03
N GLY A 518 8.77 -22.86 7.85
CA GLY A 518 7.93 -21.83 7.28
C GLY A 518 6.72 -21.52 8.15
N LEU A 519 6.02 -22.53 8.67
CA LEU A 519 4.86 -22.37 9.56
C LEU A 519 5.22 -21.73 10.91
N GLU A 520 6.38 -22.08 11.49
CA GLU A 520 6.88 -21.41 12.71
C GLU A 520 7.09 -19.91 12.46
N ARG A 521 7.78 -19.58 11.36
CA ARG A 521 8.01 -18.18 10.96
C ARG A 521 6.71 -17.46 10.59
N MET A 522 5.76 -18.15 9.95
CA MET A 522 4.46 -17.60 9.58
C MET A 522 3.64 -17.18 10.79
N ARG A 523 3.67 -17.97 11.90
CA ARG A 523 3.02 -17.57 13.16
C ARG A 523 3.62 -16.28 13.72
N LEU A 524 4.94 -16.13 13.65
CA LEU A 524 5.62 -14.89 14.08
C LEU A 524 5.33 -13.72 13.13
N ALA A 525 5.29 -13.95 11.83
CA ALA A 525 4.93 -12.94 10.83
C ALA A 525 3.52 -12.41 11.07
N ALA A 526 2.55 -13.31 11.25
CA ALA A 526 1.17 -12.95 11.57
C ALA A 526 1.08 -12.17 12.89
N PHE A 527 1.81 -12.59 13.92
CA PHE A 527 1.86 -11.86 15.20
C PHE A 527 2.36 -10.43 14.99
N LEU A 528 3.47 -10.22 14.29
CA LEU A 528 4.01 -8.90 14.01
C LEU A 528 3.04 -8.06 13.16
N GLN A 529 2.43 -8.66 12.14
CA GLN A 529 1.42 -8.02 11.30
C GLN A 529 0.23 -7.46 12.11
N PHE A 530 -0.22 -8.20 13.12
CA PHE A 530 -1.35 -7.83 13.97
C PHE A 530 -0.98 -6.84 15.06
N MET A 531 0.26 -6.88 15.57
CA MET A 531 0.71 -6.06 16.72
C MET A 531 1.30 -4.72 16.31
N LEU A 532 1.83 -4.59 15.11
CA LEU A 532 2.34 -3.32 14.60
C LEU A 532 1.19 -2.33 14.34
N PRO A 533 1.46 -1.00 14.41
CA PRO A 533 0.46 0.01 14.09
C PRO A 533 -0.14 -0.19 12.69
N GLY A 534 -1.46 -0.07 12.58
CA GLY A 534 -2.19 -0.28 11.34
C GLY A 534 -3.29 -1.34 11.47
N VAL A 535 -3.81 -1.81 10.36
CA VAL A 535 -4.88 -2.82 10.26
C VAL A 535 -4.33 -4.03 9.52
N PRO A 536 -4.31 -5.23 10.13
CA PRO A 536 -3.84 -6.42 9.44
C PRO A 536 -4.72 -6.75 8.25
N CYS A 537 -4.10 -7.10 7.13
CA CYS A 537 -4.75 -7.59 5.92
C CYS A 537 -4.28 -9.00 5.63
N ILE A 538 -5.16 -9.97 5.75
CA ILE A 538 -4.91 -11.36 5.44
C ILE A 538 -5.19 -11.57 3.95
N TYR A 539 -4.22 -12.04 3.19
CA TYR A 539 -4.46 -12.51 1.84
C TYR A 539 -5.05 -13.93 1.91
N TYR A 540 -6.18 -14.16 1.24
CA TYR A 540 -6.93 -15.41 1.35
C TYR A 540 -6.02 -16.65 1.28
N GLY A 541 -6.17 -17.53 2.26
CA GLY A 541 -5.42 -18.78 2.34
C GLY A 541 -4.04 -18.66 3.01
N ASP A 542 -3.54 -17.47 3.35
CA ASP A 542 -2.34 -17.34 4.17
C ASP A 542 -2.57 -17.96 5.55
N GLU A 543 -3.76 -17.77 6.12
CA GLU A 543 -4.17 -18.38 7.37
C GLU A 543 -4.41 -19.91 7.28
N ALA A 544 -4.59 -20.42 6.06
CA ALA A 544 -4.75 -21.85 5.80
C ALA A 544 -3.43 -22.54 5.42
N GLY A 545 -2.31 -21.81 5.43
CA GLY A 545 -0.99 -22.35 5.10
C GLY A 545 -0.79 -22.62 3.61
N MET A 546 -1.37 -21.80 2.73
CA MET A 546 -1.16 -21.90 1.28
C MET A 546 0.25 -21.50 0.88
N GLU A 547 0.79 -22.27 -0.07
CA GLU A 547 2.06 -22.04 -0.75
C GLU A 547 1.83 -21.47 -2.15
N GLY A 548 2.85 -20.84 -2.73
CA GLY A 548 2.87 -20.41 -4.12
C GLY A 548 3.91 -19.33 -4.35
N TYR A 549 4.65 -19.50 -5.43
CA TYR A 549 5.54 -18.47 -5.96
C TYR A 549 4.72 -17.33 -6.59
N ARG A 550 5.33 -16.52 -7.46
CA ARG A 550 4.70 -15.37 -8.11
C ARG A 550 3.53 -15.79 -9.00
N ASP A 551 2.73 -14.81 -9.39
CA ASP A 551 1.63 -14.99 -10.35
C ASP A 551 2.01 -15.94 -11.51
N PRO A 552 1.18 -16.98 -11.74
CA PRO A 552 -0.15 -17.26 -11.19
C PRO A 552 -0.18 -18.18 -9.96
N PHE A 553 0.95 -18.66 -9.46
CA PHE A 553 1.04 -19.72 -8.43
C PHE A 553 0.55 -19.24 -7.05
N ASN A 554 0.72 -17.96 -6.71
CA ASN A 554 0.17 -17.34 -5.50
C ASN A 554 -1.36 -17.21 -5.52
N ARG A 555 -2.01 -17.50 -6.66
CA ARG A 555 -3.46 -17.37 -6.90
C ARG A 555 -4.15 -18.73 -7.03
N ALA A 556 -3.60 -19.78 -6.44
CA ALA A 556 -4.27 -21.08 -6.35
C ALA A 556 -5.59 -20.99 -5.57
N CYS A 557 -6.48 -21.95 -5.77
CA CYS A 557 -7.75 -22.00 -5.06
C CYS A 557 -7.57 -22.24 -3.56
N TYR A 558 -8.48 -21.66 -2.75
CA TYR A 558 -8.50 -21.88 -1.31
C TYR A 558 -8.67 -23.39 -0.98
N PRO A 559 -7.87 -23.96 -0.07
CA PRO A 559 -7.79 -25.39 0.14
C PRO A 559 -8.90 -25.92 1.08
N TRP A 560 -10.18 -25.63 0.78
CA TRP A 560 -11.30 -26.06 1.61
C TRP A 560 -11.27 -27.58 1.90
N GLY A 561 -11.21 -27.93 3.19
CA GLY A 561 -11.10 -29.31 3.67
C GLY A 561 -9.66 -29.83 3.76
N HIS A 562 -8.66 -29.00 3.46
CA HIS A 562 -7.23 -29.33 3.52
C HIS A 562 -6.42 -28.20 4.18
N GLU A 563 -7.07 -27.38 4.98
CA GLU A 563 -6.48 -26.24 5.66
C GLU A 563 -5.51 -26.66 6.77
N ASP A 564 -4.55 -25.83 7.10
CA ASP A 564 -3.77 -25.94 8.32
C ASP A 564 -4.58 -25.39 9.50
N GLU A 565 -5.27 -26.30 10.20
CA GLU A 565 -6.18 -25.95 11.29
C GLU A 565 -5.47 -25.26 12.47
N ASP A 566 -4.21 -25.60 12.73
CA ASP A 566 -3.42 -24.99 13.81
C ASP A 566 -3.08 -23.53 13.46
N LEU A 567 -2.80 -23.27 12.19
CA LEU A 567 -2.55 -21.90 11.72
C LEU A 567 -3.83 -21.07 11.72
N ILE A 568 -4.97 -21.64 11.29
CA ILE A 568 -6.28 -20.97 11.38
C ILE A 568 -6.60 -20.63 12.85
N ALA A 569 -6.38 -21.57 13.77
CA ALA A 569 -6.60 -21.33 15.20
C ALA A 569 -5.74 -20.19 15.72
N TRP A 570 -4.49 -20.08 15.23
CA TRP A 570 -3.61 -18.97 15.56
C TRP A 570 -4.14 -17.62 15.05
N TYR A 571 -4.59 -17.54 13.79
CA TYR A 571 -5.19 -16.31 13.25
C TYR A 571 -6.48 -15.91 13.97
N ARG A 572 -7.34 -16.88 14.34
CA ARG A 572 -8.53 -16.64 15.19
C ARG A 572 -8.13 -16.07 16.55
N TYR A 573 -7.08 -16.61 17.18
CA TYR A 573 -6.58 -16.11 18.45
C TYR A 573 -6.05 -14.65 18.32
N LEU A 574 -5.30 -14.36 17.27
CA LEU A 574 -4.84 -12.99 16.98
C LEU A 574 -6.01 -12.03 16.74
N GLY A 575 -7.06 -12.48 16.06
CA GLY A 575 -8.29 -11.72 15.86
C GLY A 575 -9.02 -11.39 17.17
N LEU A 576 -9.01 -12.29 18.14
CA LEU A 576 -9.58 -12.05 19.47
C LEU A 576 -8.75 -11.05 20.31
N LEU A 577 -7.43 -10.98 20.09
CA LEU A 577 -6.55 -10.03 20.78
C LEU A 577 -6.73 -8.60 20.27
N ARG A 578 -7.17 -8.44 19.03
CA ARG A 578 -7.37 -7.15 18.38
C ARG A 578 -8.77 -6.59 18.65
#